data_b133f4c2bfb010cd3817f67e6bc40671
#
_entry.id   b133f4c2bfb010cd3817f67e6bc40671
#
_cell.length_a   1.000
_cell.length_b   1.000
_cell.length_c   1.000
_cell.angle_alpha   90.00
_cell.angle_beta   90.00
_cell.angle_gamma   90.00
#
_symmetry.space_group_name_H-M   'P 1'
#
loop_
_entity.id
_entity.type
_entity.pdbx_description
1 polymer ?
#
loop_
_entity_poly.entity_id
_entity_poly.type
_entity_poly.pdbx_seq_one_letter_code
_entity_poly.pdbx_strand_id
1 'polypeptide(L)'
;MIKLNTTILIISILVITSCSNLDSLKQSYKNFLLPSPDRTYIVQPGDSVWSIALNFNLDAELLILNNNLEEPYIIYPNQELHLSGTLTQNSSKKISLPIEWHHPLGGNSKLAIKDESWLIFKEPKGAPIHSIHSGKVVVSGPDIPGYGNLVMISHPDGYLSLYAHCDKIFVERGDNVGKGAMIAQLGNSEAAYPMLRFQLRKNGKPIRAEKLDSFF
;
A
#
# COMPACT_ATOMS: atom_id res chain seq x y z
N MET A 1 35.22 -16.92 58.21
CA MET A 1 35.65 -16.61 56.83
C MET A 1 34.81 -17.39 55.86
N ILE A 2 34.44 -16.76 54.75
CA ILE A 2 33.68 -17.29 53.59
C ILE A 2 32.19 -17.38 53.79
N LYS A 3 31.49 -16.23 53.62
CA LYS A 3 30.07 -16.11 53.28
C LYS A 3 29.89 -15.18 52.06
N LEU A 4 30.66 -15.41 50.97
CA LEU A 4 30.62 -14.48 49.83
C LEU A 4 30.32 -15.14 48.47
N ASN A 5 29.83 -16.38 48.42
CA ASN A 5 29.67 -17.06 47.15
C ASN A 5 28.23 -17.43 46.72
N THR A 6 27.23 -17.21 47.59
CA THR A 6 25.84 -17.60 47.27
C THR A 6 25.04 -16.50 46.59
N THR A 7 25.40 -15.24 46.80
CA THR A 7 24.70 -14.10 46.17
C THR A 7 25.06 -13.86 44.72
N ILE A 8 26.29 -14.20 44.30
CA ILE A 8 26.72 -14.03 42.88
C ILE A 8 26.12 -15.11 41.97
N LEU A 9 25.88 -16.31 42.50
CA LEU A 9 25.27 -17.40 41.73
C LEU A 9 23.80 -17.18 41.42
N ILE A 10 23.04 -16.47 42.27
CA ILE A 10 21.63 -16.18 42.08
C ILE A 10 21.42 -15.08 41.02
N ILE A 11 22.35 -14.11 40.92
CA ILE A 11 22.29 -13.03 39.94
C ILE A 11 22.63 -13.54 38.54
N SER A 12 23.51 -14.52 38.38
CA SER A 12 23.86 -15.09 37.07
C SER A 12 22.75 -15.98 36.46
N ILE A 13 21.91 -16.59 37.31
CA ILE A 13 20.79 -17.42 36.84
C ILE A 13 19.58 -16.56 36.40
N LEU A 14 19.42 -15.35 36.96
CA LEU A 14 18.30 -14.46 36.57
C LEU A 14 18.51 -13.78 35.21
N VAL A 15 19.72 -13.72 34.68
CA VAL A 15 20.02 -13.11 33.36
C VAL A 15 19.81 -14.08 32.22
N ILE A 16 19.83 -15.40 32.46
CA ILE A 16 19.70 -16.41 31.40
C ILE A 16 18.23 -16.68 31.01
N THR A 17 17.28 -16.40 31.92
CA THR A 17 15.84 -16.60 31.64
C THR A 17 15.16 -15.42 30.90
N SER A 18 15.86 -14.30 30.74
CA SER A 18 15.33 -13.11 30.07
C SER A 18 15.40 -13.16 28.53
N CYS A 19 16.27 -13.99 27.95
CA CYS A 19 16.41 -14.07 26.48
C CYS A 19 15.32 -14.90 25.80
N SER A 20 14.75 -15.89 26.48
CA SER A 20 13.68 -16.73 25.88
C SER A 20 12.35 -16.00 25.68
N ASN A 21 12.09 -14.97 26.48
CA ASN A 21 10.87 -14.15 26.34
C ASN A 21 10.95 -13.15 25.18
N LEU A 22 12.14 -12.70 24.80
CA LEU A 22 12.29 -11.72 23.70
C LEU A 22 12.07 -12.36 22.35
N ASP A 23 12.49 -13.61 22.17
CA ASP A 23 12.28 -14.35 20.92
C ASP A 23 10.83 -14.80 20.75
N SER A 24 10.15 -15.17 21.82
CA SER A 24 8.72 -15.46 21.79
C SER A 24 7.90 -14.21 21.50
N LEU A 25 8.28 -13.05 22.04
CA LEU A 25 7.64 -11.77 21.73
C LEU A 25 7.89 -11.35 20.27
N LYS A 26 9.12 -11.51 19.76
CA LYS A 26 9.46 -11.28 18.35
C LYS A 26 8.69 -12.22 17.43
N GLN A 27 8.57 -13.49 17.80
CA GLN A 27 7.82 -14.47 17.02
C GLN A 27 6.30 -14.17 17.05
N SER A 28 5.74 -13.79 18.21
CA SER A 28 4.36 -13.33 18.34
C SER A 28 4.10 -12.08 17.50
N TYR A 29 5.02 -11.10 17.54
CA TYR A 29 4.93 -9.89 16.73
C TYR A 29 5.05 -10.18 15.24
N LYS A 30 5.96 -11.08 14.86
CA LYS A 30 6.11 -11.53 13.47
C LYS A 30 4.87 -12.28 12.98
N ASN A 31 4.29 -13.16 13.82
CA ASN A 31 3.05 -13.86 13.51
C ASN A 31 1.84 -12.91 13.46
N PHE A 32 1.86 -11.83 14.24
CA PHE A 32 0.85 -10.77 14.17
C PHE A 32 0.94 -9.95 12.88
N LEU A 33 2.15 -9.78 12.33
CA LEU A 33 2.42 -9.03 11.09
C LEU A 33 2.30 -9.90 9.82
N LEU A 34 2.35 -11.23 9.95
CA LEU A 34 2.12 -12.12 8.81
C LEU A 34 0.61 -12.36 8.66
N PRO A 35 0.06 -12.26 7.45
CA PRO A 35 -1.33 -12.63 7.22
C PRO A 35 -1.50 -14.12 7.55
N SER A 36 -2.21 -14.41 8.65
CA SER A 36 -2.68 -15.76 8.94
C SER A 36 -3.76 -16.12 7.91
N PRO A 37 -3.80 -17.37 7.39
CA PRO A 37 -4.80 -17.76 6.41
C PRO A 37 -6.26 -17.62 6.92
N ASP A 38 -6.46 -17.52 8.23
CA ASP A 38 -7.79 -17.42 8.87
C ASP A 38 -8.04 -16.05 9.52
N ARG A 39 -7.38 -15.00 9.05
CA ARG A 39 -7.58 -13.66 9.62
C ARG A 39 -8.84 -13.03 9.06
N THR A 40 -9.75 -12.62 9.94
CA THR A 40 -10.95 -11.87 9.58
C THR A 40 -10.86 -10.43 10.05
N TYR A 41 -11.61 -9.55 9.40
CA TYR A 41 -11.74 -8.14 9.74
C TYR A 41 -13.21 -7.76 9.74
N ILE A 42 -13.64 -7.04 10.75
CA ILE A 42 -14.99 -6.47 10.83
C ILE A 42 -14.94 -5.05 10.27
N VAL A 43 -15.65 -4.86 9.17
CA VAL A 43 -15.75 -3.58 8.45
C VAL A 43 -16.26 -2.48 9.39
N GLN A 44 -15.53 -1.37 9.42
CA GLN A 44 -15.87 -0.19 10.19
C GLN A 44 -16.60 0.86 9.32
N PRO A 45 -17.38 1.78 9.91
CA PRO A 45 -17.94 2.91 9.18
C PRO A 45 -16.84 3.71 8.46
N GLY A 46 -17.02 3.98 7.16
CA GLY A 46 -16.05 4.68 6.32
C GLY A 46 -15.01 3.78 5.65
N ASP A 47 -15.01 2.47 5.92
CA ASP A 47 -14.15 1.54 5.20
C ASP A 47 -14.59 1.34 3.75
N SER A 48 -13.60 1.12 2.91
CA SER A 48 -13.74 0.58 1.57
C SER A 48 -12.81 -0.63 1.39
N VAL A 49 -13.09 -1.49 0.42
CA VAL A 49 -12.20 -2.61 0.10
C VAL A 49 -10.77 -2.13 -0.12
N TRP A 50 -10.61 -0.98 -0.75
CA TRP A 50 -9.32 -0.38 -1.08
C TRP A 50 -8.60 0.17 0.15
N SER A 51 -9.31 0.84 1.09
CA SER A 51 -8.72 1.31 2.35
C SER A 51 -8.26 0.13 3.21
N ILE A 52 -9.06 -0.93 3.30
CA ILE A 52 -8.70 -2.15 4.02
C ILE A 52 -7.48 -2.81 3.40
N ALA A 53 -7.46 -2.98 2.07
CA ALA A 53 -6.33 -3.56 1.35
C ALA A 53 -5.03 -2.76 1.56
N LEU A 54 -5.10 -1.41 1.56
CA LEU A 54 -3.97 -0.54 1.85
C LEU A 54 -3.47 -0.72 3.29
N ASN A 55 -4.36 -0.65 4.27
CA ASN A 55 -4.03 -0.72 5.69
C ASN A 55 -3.37 -2.05 6.08
N PHE A 56 -3.81 -3.15 5.46
CA PHE A 56 -3.29 -4.49 5.75
C PHE A 56 -2.21 -4.95 4.75
N ASN A 57 -1.82 -4.11 3.78
CA ASN A 57 -0.87 -4.46 2.70
C ASN A 57 -1.30 -5.72 1.91
N LEU A 58 -2.60 -5.82 1.63
CA LEU A 58 -3.20 -6.90 0.86
C LEU A 58 -3.39 -6.50 -0.59
N ASP A 59 -3.48 -7.51 -1.44
CA ASP A 59 -3.97 -7.34 -2.79
C ASP A 59 -5.50 -7.16 -2.75
N ALA A 60 -5.99 -6.04 -3.27
CA ALA A 60 -7.42 -5.73 -3.22
C ALA A 60 -8.25 -6.66 -4.11
N GLU A 61 -7.71 -7.12 -5.24
CA GLU A 61 -8.38 -8.06 -6.13
C GLU A 61 -8.55 -9.42 -5.44
N LEU A 62 -7.53 -9.86 -4.69
CA LEU A 62 -7.62 -11.07 -3.87
C LEU A 62 -8.60 -10.91 -2.71
N LEU A 63 -8.62 -9.75 -2.06
CA LEU A 63 -9.59 -9.47 -1.01
C LEU A 63 -11.01 -9.54 -1.54
N ILE A 64 -11.27 -8.98 -2.72
CA ILE A 64 -12.54 -9.04 -3.44
C ILE A 64 -12.91 -10.51 -3.74
N LEU A 65 -12.00 -11.25 -4.35
CA LEU A 65 -12.23 -12.64 -4.78
C LEU A 65 -12.51 -13.56 -3.58
N ASN A 66 -11.70 -13.46 -2.53
CA ASN A 66 -11.80 -14.31 -1.34
C ASN A 66 -13.09 -14.07 -0.53
N ASN A 67 -13.70 -12.91 -0.72
CA ASN A 67 -14.96 -12.55 -0.05
C ASN A 67 -16.17 -12.55 -1.00
N ASN A 68 -16.01 -13.03 -2.24
CA ASN A 68 -17.06 -13.08 -3.26
C ASN A 68 -17.77 -11.72 -3.45
N LEU A 69 -16.99 -10.61 -3.43
CA LEU A 69 -17.54 -9.28 -3.60
C LEU A 69 -17.78 -9.01 -5.09
N GLU A 70 -18.99 -8.57 -5.44
CA GLU A 70 -19.37 -8.20 -6.80
C GLU A 70 -19.25 -6.69 -7.03
N GLU A 71 -19.01 -6.27 -8.30
CA GLU A 71 -19.04 -4.84 -8.64
C GLU A 71 -20.39 -4.22 -8.24
N PRO A 72 -20.38 -3.04 -7.62
CA PRO A 72 -19.29 -2.09 -7.41
C PRO A 72 -18.48 -2.28 -6.11
N TYR A 73 -18.37 -3.49 -5.55
CA TYR A 73 -17.57 -3.87 -4.37
C TYR A 73 -17.98 -3.11 -3.11
N ILE A 74 -19.30 -2.97 -2.90
CA ILE A 74 -19.84 -2.31 -1.71
C ILE A 74 -19.68 -3.26 -0.50
N ILE A 75 -19.17 -2.73 0.58
CA ILE A 75 -19.09 -3.38 1.88
C ILE A 75 -19.85 -2.56 2.92
N TYR A 76 -20.36 -3.22 3.95
CA TYR A 76 -21.21 -2.60 4.96
C TYR A 76 -20.56 -2.68 6.34
N PRO A 77 -20.77 -1.68 7.22
CA PRO A 77 -20.34 -1.76 8.60
C PRO A 77 -20.84 -3.05 9.28
N ASN A 78 -19.97 -3.67 10.08
CA ASN A 78 -20.15 -4.97 10.73
C ASN A 78 -20.10 -6.19 9.78
N GLN A 79 -19.87 -6.03 8.50
CA GLN A 79 -19.57 -7.14 7.60
C GLN A 79 -18.22 -7.76 7.97
N GLU A 80 -18.15 -9.09 8.00
CA GLU A 80 -16.90 -9.82 8.20
C GLU A 80 -16.22 -10.08 6.85
N LEU A 81 -14.94 -9.74 6.75
CA LEU A 81 -14.10 -10.00 5.57
C LEU A 81 -12.94 -10.90 5.93
N HIS A 82 -12.70 -11.90 5.12
CA HIS A 82 -11.52 -12.77 5.22
C HIS A 82 -10.31 -12.05 4.59
N LEU A 83 -9.29 -11.82 5.42
CA LEU A 83 -8.05 -11.13 5.01
C LEU A 83 -6.99 -12.09 4.44
N SER A 84 -7.39 -13.23 3.91
CA SER A 84 -6.46 -14.16 3.28
C SER A 84 -5.87 -13.55 2.01
N GLY A 85 -4.55 -13.39 1.98
CA GLY A 85 -3.81 -12.72 0.90
C GLY A 85 -2.79 -13.59 0.19
N THR A 86 -2.91 -14.91 0.26
CA THR A 86 -2.04 -15.84 -0.48
C THR A 86 -2.79 -16.42 -1.67
N LEU A 87 -2.36 -16.08 -2.87
CA LEU A 87 -2.63 -16.91 -4.04
C LEU A 87 -2.05 -18.30 -3.77
N THR A 88 -2.88 -19.34 -3.68
CA THR A 88 -2.44 -20.66 -4.08
C THR A 88 -1.95 -20.51 -5.53
N GLN A 89 -0.63 -20.70 -5.71
CA GLN A 89 0.03 -20.55 -7.00
C GLN A 89 -0.53 -21.55 -8.02
N ASN A 90 -1.52 -21.10 -8.77
CA ASN A 90 -1.91 -21.68 -10.05
C ASN A 90 -1.96 -20.59 -11.13
N SER A 91 -1.10 -19.59 -11.03
CA SER A 91 -0.88 -18.67 -12.15
C SER A 91 0.14 -19.31 -13.08
N SER A 92 -0.34 -19.84 -14.18
CA SER A 92 0.45 -20.11 -15.38
C SER A 92 1.45 -18.95 -15.56
N LYS A 93 2.73 -19.29 -15.69
CA LYS A 93 3.82 -18.32 -15.91
C LYS A 93 3.51 -17.54 -17.18
N LYS A 94 2.75 -16.44 -17.04
CA LYS A 94 2.48 -15.51 -18.11
C LYS A 94 3.81 -14.84 -18.40
N ILE A 95 4.34 -15.04 -19.61
CA ILE A 95 5.50 -14.30 -20.09
C ILE A 95 5.03 -12.85 -20.14
N SER A 96 5.32 -12.07 -19.09
CA SER A 96 5.06 -10.64 -19.10
C SER A 96 6.17 -9.98 -19.93
N LEU A 97 5.78 -9.32 -21.01
CA LEU A 97 6.66 -8.38 -21.72
C LEU A 97 7.08 -7.28 -20.73
N PRO A 98 8.28 -6.68 -20.91
CA PRO A 98 8.68 -5.55 -20.09
C PRO A 98 7.60 -4.47 -20.14
N ILE A 99 7.08 -4.09 -18.97
CA ILE A 99 6.07 -3.03 -18.87
C ILE A 99 6.79 -1.70 -19.06
N GLU A 100 6.38 -0.96 -20.07
CA GLU A 100 6.88 0.38 -20.33
C GLU A 100 6.02 1.40 -19.58
N TRP A 101 6.58 2.02 -18.56
CA TRP A 101 5.91 2.98 -17.70
C TRP A 101 6.02 4.41 -18.22
N HIS A 102 4.97 5.21 -18.01
CA HIS A 102 4.99 6.65 -18.24
C HIS A 102 5.29 7.37 -16.90
N HIS A 103 6.11 8.43 -16.95
CA HIS A 103 6.38 9.21 -15.74
C HIS A 103 5.11 9.94 -15.25
N PRO A 104 4.76 9.91 -13.95
CA PRO A 104 3.51 10.47 -13.44
C PRO A 104 3.33 11.98 -13.68
N LEU A 105 4.42 12.74 -13.83
CA LEU A 105 4.41 14.17 -14.14
C LEU A 105 4.99 14.52 -15.54
N GLY A 106 5.15 13.52 -16.39
CA GLY A 106 5.82 13.71 -17.69
C GLY A 106 7.34 13.86 -17.57
N GLY A 107 8.06 13.85 -18.69
CA GLY A 107 9.51 13.71 -18.74
C GLY A 107 10.36 14.90 -18.24
N ASN A 108 9.77 16.00 -17.78
CA ASN A 108 10.49 17.22 -17.34
C ASN A 108 10.41 17.45 -15.82
N SER A 109 9.94 16.49 -15.07
CA SER A 109 9.79 16.64 -13.61
C SER A 109 11.15 16.55 -12.91
N LYS A 110 11.32 17.38 -11.88
CA LYS A 110 12.49 17.32 -10.99
C LYS A 110 12.50 16.02 -10.20
N LEU A 111 13.71 15.63 -9.75
CA LEU A 111 13.91 14.43 -8.95
C LEU A 111 12.95 14.40 -7.74
N ALA A 112 12.26 13.27 -7.57
CA ALA A 112 11.43 13.03 -6.42
C ALA A 112 12.26 12.88 -5.13
N ILE A 113 11.73 13.35 -4.01
CA ILE A 113 12.23 12.94 -2.70
C ILE A 113 11.73 11.52 -2.45
N LYS A 114 12.65 10.62 -2.10
CA LYS A 114 12.34 9.22 -1.80
C LYS A 114 12.11 9.05 -0.31
N ASP A 115 10.95 8.52 0.04
CA ASP A 115 10.57 8.22 1.42
C ASP A 115 10.04 6.78 1.47
N GLU A 116 10.90 5.84 1.84
CA GLU A 116 10.63 4.39 1.87
C GLU A 116 10.06 3.84 0.55
N SER A 117 8.75 3.89 0.40
CA SER A 117 8.01 3.42 -0.78
C SER A 117 7.27 4.54 -1.53
N TRP A 118 7.52 5.79 -1.16
CA TRP A 118 6.89 6.95 -1.74
C TRP A 118 7.87 7.77 -2.57
N LEU A 119 7.40 8.25 -3.72
CA LEU A 119 8.04 9.34 -4.46
C LEU A 119 7.26 10.61 -4.19
N ILE A 120 7.94 11.64 -3.70
CA ILE A 120 7.34 12.95 -3.41
C ILE A 120 7.89 13.97 -4.41
N PHE A 121 7.03 14.40 -5.30
CA PHE A 121 7.36 15.42 -6.31
C PHE A 121 6.85 16.78 -5.85
N LYS A 122 7.73 17.78 -5.75
CA LYS A 122 7.41 19.15 -5.39
C LYS A 122 7.36 19.98 -6.67
N GLU A 123 6.17 20.09 -7.23
CA GLU A 123 5.90 20.90 -8.41
C GLU A 123 4.81 21.95 -8.11
N PRO A 124 4.65 22.99 -8.93
CA PRO A 124 3.61 23.98 -8.72
C PRO A 124 2.21 23.36 -8.70
N LYS A 125 1.33 23.91 -7.86
CA LYS A 125 -0.09 23.57 -7.86
C LYS A 125 -0.66 23.70 -9.28
N GLY A 126 -1.44 22.70 -9.71
CA GLY A 126 -2.03 22.65 -11.04
C GLY A 126 -1.18 21.91 -12.07
N ALA A 127 0.06 21.48 -11.74
CA ALA A 127 0.86 20.64 -12.63
C ALA A 127 0.08 19.38 -13.01
N PRO A 128 0.13 18.95 -14.29
CA PRO A 128 -0.64 17.79 -14.74
C PRO A 128 -0.08 16.50 -14.15
N ILE A 129 -0.99 15.61 -13.74
CA ILE A 129 -0.69 14.26 -13.28
C ILE A 129 -1.21 13.28 -14.32
N HIS A 130 -0.37 12.33 -14.73
CA HIS A 130 -0.66 11.34 -15.76
C HIS A 130 -0.67 9.93 -15.20
N SER A 131 -1.52 9.07 -15.76
CA SER A 131 -1.49 7.64 -15.49
C SER A 131 -0.19 7.03 -15.99
N ILE A 132 0.49 6.27 -15.13
CA ILE A 132 1.77 5.62 -15.49
C ILE A 132 1.59 4.47 -16.48
N HIS A 133 0.40 3.88 -16.54
CA HIS A 133 0.06 2.78 -17.45
C HIS A 133 -1.47 2.73 -17.66
N SER A 134 -1.92 1.98 -18.67
CA SER A 134 -3.34 1.70 -18.84
C SER A 134 -3.90 0.94 -17.64
N GLY A 135 -5.14 1.25 -17.24
CA GLY A 135 -5.77 0.58 -16.11
C GLY A 135 -7.16 1.09 -15.81
N LYS A 136 -7.78 0.55 -14.75
CA LYS A 136 -9.10 0.94 -14.26
C LYS A 136 -8.95 1.80 -13.00
N VAL A 137 -9.63 2.94 -12.96
CA VAL A 137 -9.69 3.80 -11.77
C VAL A 137 -10.53 3.11 -10.70
N VAL A 138 -9.95 2.90 -9.53
CA VAL A 138 -10.58 2.16 -8.42
C VAL A 138 -10.90 3.05 -7.21
N VAL A 139 -10.20 4.18 -7.09
CA VAL A 139 -10.51 5.26 -6.13
C VAL A 139 -10.35 6.60 -6.84
N SER A 140 -11.28 7.52 -6.59
CA SER A 140 -11.26 8.90 -7.10
C SER A 140 -11.94 9.82 -6.09
N GLY A 141 -11.16 10.51 -5.26
CA GLY A 141 -11.70 11.44 -4.26
C GLY A 141 -11.02 11.36 -2.90
N PRO A 142 -11.62 11.97 -1.87
CA PRO A 142 -11.05 12.04 -0.51
C PRO A 142 -11.43 10.85 0.37
N ASP A 143 -11.74 9.69 -0.20
CA ASP A 143 -12.34 8.55 0.50
C ASP A 143 -11.40 7.87 1.50
N ILE A 144 -10.08 8.14 1.43
CA ILE A 144 -9.09 7.51 2.30
C ILE A 144 -8.34 8.59 3.10
N PRO A 145 -8.55 8.69 4.43
CA PRO A 145 -7.90 9.70 5.26
C PRO A 145 -6.39 9.69 5.17
N GLY A 146 -5.75 10.87 5.17
CA GLY A 146 -4.31 11.05 5.12
C GLY A 146 -3.71 11.07 3.70
N TYR A 147 -4.54 10.88 2.67
CA TYR A 147 -4.12 10.96 1.27
C TYR A 147 -4.70 12.17 0.54
N GLY A 148 -5.63 12.90 1.19
CA GLY A 148 -6.37 13.99 0.56
C GLY A 148 -7.16 13.50 -0.65
N ASN A 149 -7.25 14.31 -1.69
CA ASN A 149 -7.83 13.86 -2.96
C ASN A 149 -6.89 12.84 -3.62
N LEU A 150 -7.33 11.59 -3.68
CA LEU A 150 -6.56 10.43 -4.13
C LEU A 150 -7.13 9.86 -5.42
N VAL A 151 -6.27 9.57 -6.38
CA VAL A 151 -6.58 8.66 -7.48
C VAL A 151 -5.81 7.38 -7.30
N MET A 152 -6.49 6.23 -7.42
CA MET A 152 -5.84 4.92 -7.48
C MET A 152 -6.26 4.21 -8.76
N ILE A 153 -5.28 3.59 -9.43
CA ILE A 153 -5.50 2.88 -10.69
C ILE A 153 -4.95 1.46 -10.56
N SER A 154 -5.84 0.49 -10.79
CA SER A 154 -5.46 -0.92 -10.94
C SER A 154 -4.98 -1.15 -12.37
N HIS A 155 -3.78 -1.72 -12.49
CA HIS A 155 -3.13 -2.04 -13.75
C HIS A 155 -3.00 -3.54 -13.94
N PRO A 156 -2.70 -4.02 -15.15
CA PRO A 156 -2.43 -5.44 -15.39
C PRO A 156 -1.36 -6.01 -14.45
N ASP A 157 -1.38 -7.32 -14.29
CA ASP A 157 -0.39 -8.09 -13.51
C ASP A 157 -0.31 -7.71 -12.02
N GLY A 158 -1.42 -7.22 -11.41
CA GLY A 158 -1.51 -6.89 -9.98
C GLY A 158 -0.72 -5.65 -9.57
N TYR A 159 -0.48 -4.72 -10.51
CA TYR A 159 0.06 -3.41 -10.15
C TYR A 159 -1.06 -2.44 -9.76
N LEU A 160 -0.77 -1.56 -8.80
CA LEU A 160 -1.67 -0.51 -8.32
C LEU A 160 -0.86 0.77 -8.12
N SER A 161 -1.26 1.86 -8.78
CA SER A 161 -0.64 3.18 -8.61
C SER A 161 -1.53 4.10 -7.78
N LEU A 162 -0.90 4.90 -6.92
CA LEU A 162 -1.53 5.88 -6.04
C LEU A 162 -1.00 7.27 -6.35
N TYR A 163 -1.92 8.23 -6.49
CA TYR A 163 -1.64 9.64 -6.75
C TYR A 163 -2.36 10.49 -5.71
N ALA A 164 -1.66 10.88 -4.64
CA ALA A 164 -2.25 11.57 -3.49
C ALA A 164 -2.01 13.08 -3.52
N HIS A 165 -2.84 13.81 -2.75
CA HIS A 165 -2.85 15.27 -2.56
C HIS A 165 -3.21 16.05 -3.81
N CYS A 166 -4.04 15.46 -4.71
CA CYS A 166 -4.50 16.13 -5.93
C CYS A 166 -5.32 17.41 -5.61
N ASP A 167 -5.29 18.37 -6.54
CA ASP A 167 -6.17 19.55 -6.51
C ASP A 167 -7.49 19.25 -7.22
N LYS A 168 -7.41 18.94 -8.52
CA LYS A 168 -8.55 18.56 -9.34
C LYS A 168 -8.33 17.15 -9.87
N ILE A 169 -9.39 16.36 -9.85
CA ILE A 169 -9.42 15.02 -10.43
C ILE A 169 -10.32 15.09 -11.69
N PHE A 170 -9.90 14.44 -12.77
CA PHE A 170 -10.59 14.43 -14.07
C PHE A 170 -11.16 13.07 -14.45
N VAL A 171 -10.99 12.09 -13.56
CA VAL A 171 -11.47 10.70 -13.77
C VAL A 171 -12.35 10.28 -12.61
N GLU A 172 -13.27 9.35 -12.86
CA GLU A 172 -14.18 8.81 -11.87
C GLU A 172 -13.86 7.33 -11.60
N ARG A 173 -14.31 6.83 -10.45
CA ARG A 173 -14.22 5.40 -10.14
C ARG A 173 -14.95 4.57 -11.20
N GLY A 174 -14.26 3.58 -11.75
CA GLY A 174 -14.77 2.72 -12.81
C GLY A 174 -14.23 3.07 -14.20
N ASP A 175 -13.69 4.28 -14.40
CA ASP A 175 -13.12 4.70 -15.68
C ASP A 175 -11.93 3.84 -16.10
N ASN A 176 -11.82 3.59 -17.40
CA ASN A 176 -10.64 3.03 -18.00
C ASN A 176 -9.76 4.16 -18.55
N VAL A 177 -8.51 4.19 -18.14
CA VAL A 177 -7.52 5.19 -18.57
C VAL A 177 -6.40 4.56 -19.37
N GLY A 178 -5.88 5.30 -20.34
CA GLY A 178 -4.70 4.90 -21.11
C GLY A 178 -3.39 5.31 -20.42
N LYS A 179 -2.27 4.68 -20.79
CA LYS A 179 -0.92 5.12 -20.42
C LYS A 179 -0.71 6.58 -20.86
N GLY A 180 -0.23 7.43 -19.95
CA GLY A 180 0.01 8.87 -20.20
C GLY A 180 -1.24 9.73 -20.23
N ALA A 181 -2.44 9.17 -19.99
CA ALA A 181 -3.67 9.97 -19.88
C ALA A 181 -3.57 10.92 -18.67
N MET A 182 -3.98 12.18 -18.86
CA MET A 182 -4.11 13.15 -17.76
C MET A 182 -5.27 12.75 -16.86
N ILE A 183 -4.99 12.51 -15.58
CA ILE A 183 -5.96 12.01 -14.59
C ILE A 183 -6.31 13.03 -13.52
N ALA A 184 -5.37 13.94 -13.20
CA ALA A 184 -5.55 14.93 -12.14
C ALA A 184 -4.58 16.12 -12.31
N GLN A 185 -4.70 17.08 -11.42
CA GLN A 185 -3.74 18.15 -11.19
C GLN A 185 -3.13 18.03 -9.81
N LEU A 186 -1.83 18.30 -9.71
CA LEU A 186 -1.09 18.35 -8.47
C LEU A 186 -1.66 19.45 -7.55
N GLY A 187 -1.82 19.11 -6.27
CA GLY A 187 -2.38 20.00 -5.28
C GLY A 187 -1.71 19.89 -3.91
N ASN A 188 -2.46 20.27 -2.90
CA ASN A 188 -2.06 20.18 -1.52
C ASN A 188 -3.22 19.79 -0.60
N SER A 189 -4.19 19.02 -1.11
CA SER A 189 -5.28 18.50 -0.28
C SER A 189 -4.70 17.65 0.87
N GLU A 190 -5.04 17.97 2.11
CA GLU A 190 -4.46 17.37 3.33
C GLU A 190 -2.92 17.40 3.40
N ALA A 191 -2.26 18.33 2.71
CA ALA A 191 -0.80 18.48 2.72
C ALA A 191 -0.39 19.91 3.01
N ALA A 192 0.77 20.11 3.65
CA ALA A 192 1.27 21.41 4.06
C ALA A 192 1.69 22.31 2.87
N TYR A 193 2.06 21.70 1.73
CA TYR A 193 2.50 22.39 0.51
C TYR A 193 2.13 21.57 -0.73
N PRO A 194 2.11 22.21 -1.92
CA PRO A 194 1.81 21.51 -3.16
C PRO A 194 2.81 20.39 -3.43
N MET A 195 2.30 19.15 -3.61
CA MET A 195 3.09 17.98 -3.94
C MET A 195 2.22 16.90 -4.58
N LEU A 196 2.85 16.04 -5.35
CA LEU A 196 2.34 14.70 -5.64
C LEU A 196 3.06 13.71 -4.76
N ARG A 197 2.32 12.95 -3.96
CA ARG A 197 2.81 11.79 -3.24
C ARG A 197 2.39 10.54 -4.00
N PHE A 198 3.36 9.91 -4.66
CA PHE A 198 3.14 8.79 -5.56
C PHE A 198 3.66 7.48 -4.98
N GLN A 199 2.91 6.41 -5.16
CA GLN A 199 3.33 5.05 -4.79
C GLN A 199 2.91 4.06 -5.88
N LEU A 200 3.77 3.08 -6.15
CA LEU A 200 3.45 1.90 -6.94
C LEU A 200 3.49 0.67 -6.06
N ARG A 201 2.46 -0.17 -6.19
CA ARG A 201 2.34 -1.43 -5.45
C ARG A 201 2.32 -2.60 -6.43
N LYS A 202 2.75 -3.77 -5.96
CA LYS A 202 2.67 -5.05 -6.69
C LYS A 202 2.08 -6.10 -5.76
N ASN A 203 0.97 -6.73 -6.16
CA ASN A 203 0.25 -7.74 -5.36
C ASN A 203 0.04 -7.26 -3.91
N GLY A 204 -0.51 -6.06 -3.75
CA GLY A 204 -0.80 -5.41 -2.48
C GLY A 204 0.41 -4.84 -1.73
N LYS A 205 1.65 -5.16 -2.10
CA LYS A 205 2.86 -4.70 -1.39
C LYS A 205 3.48 -3.47 -2.08
N PRO A 206 3.85 -2.42 -1.32
CA PRO A 206 4.50 -1.25 -1.91
C PRO A 206 5.90 -1.61 -2.45
N ILE A 207 6.22 -1.05 -3.62
CA ILE A 207 7.55 -1.13 -4.21
C ILE A 207 8.40 -0.03 -3.58
N ARG A 208 9.64 -0.35 -3.18
CA ARG A 208 10.57 0.63 -2.60
C ARG A 208 10.91 1.73 -3.62
N ALA A 209 10.95 2.98 -3.14
CA ALA A 209 11.15 4.16 -3.99
C ALA A 209 12.44 4.10 -4.81
N GLU A 210 13.52 3.52 -4.26
CA GLU A 210 14.80 3.39 -4.97
C GLU A 210 14.72 2.51 -6.23
N LYS A 211 13.74 1.59 -6.26
CA LYS A 211 13.52 0.73 -7.42
C LYS A 211 12.69 1.39 -8.50
N LEU A 212 11.94 2.44 -8.17
CA LEU A 212 11.04 3.10 -9.10
C LEU A 212 11.77 3.95 -10.15
N ASP A 213 13.01 4.40 -9.88
CA ASP A 213 13.82 5.13 -10.88
C ASP A 213 14.09 4.31 -12.16
N SER A 214 14.05 2.99 -12.05
CA SER A 214 14.23 2.13 -13.23
C SER A 214 12.95 1.92 -14.05
N PHE A 215 11.84 2.49 -13.59
CA PHE A 215 10.54 2.40 -14.26
C PHE A 215 10.24 3.60 -15.15
N PHE A 216 10.88 4.75 -14.89
CA PHE A 216 10.60 6.03 -15.56
C PHE A 216 11.79 6.60 -16.31
#